data_c6bfab1337533c192fd5c1bb2a05de34
#
_entry.id   c6bfab1337533c192fd5c1bb2a05de34
#
_cell.length_a   1.000
_cell.length_b   1.000
_cell.length_c   1.000
_cell.angle_alpha   90.00
_cell.angle_beta   90.00
_cell.angle_gamma   90.00
#
_symmetry.space_group_name_H-M   'P 1'
#
loop_
_entity.id
_entity.type
_entity.pdbx_description
1 polymer ?
#
loop_
_entity_poly.entity_id
_entity_poly.type
_entity_poly.pdbx_seq_one_letter_code
_entity_poly.pdbx_strand_id
1 'polypeptide(L)' 'MTDILEEFWTEVLSNEPHRVRSALTEVSAAERESVIRHLQRMAVEPGWSGAQRARAQTALGALRASSTGG' A
#
# COMPACT_ATOMS: atom_id res chain seq x y z
N MET A 1 5.87 -22.09 -4.96
CA MET A 1 6.60 -21.30 -3.95
C MET A 1 6.11 -19.87 -3.96
N THR A 2 5.65 -19.39 -2.81
CA THR A 2 5.10 -18.05 -2.73
C THR A 2 6.23 -17.03 -2.70
N ASP A 3 6.16 -16.06 -3.59
CA ASP A 3 7.14 -14.98 -3.62
C ASP A 3 6.88 -14.04 -2.44
N ILE A 4 7.93 -13.66 -1.72
CA ILE A 4 7.84 -12.72 -0.61
C ILE A 4 7.22 -11.40 -1.08
N LEU A 5 7.55 -10.99 -2.30
CA LEU A 5 7.01 -9.78 -2.90
C LEU A 5 5.50 -9.88 -3.10
N GLU A 6 5.00 -11.05 -3.51
CA GLU A 6 3.57 -11.28 -3.66
C GLU A 6 2.84 -11.16 -2.33
N GLU A 7 3.41 -11.76 -1.29
CA GLU A 7 2.81 -11.70 0.06
C GLU A 7 2.75 -10.27 0.55
N PHE A 8 3.81 -9.51 0.32
CA PHE A 8 3.87 -8.10 0.70
C PHE A 8 2.75 -7.31 0.03
N TRP A 9 2.61 -7.44 -1.28
CA TRP A 9 1.58 -6.72 -2.02
C TRP A 9 0.17 -7.18 -1.66
N THR A 10 0.00 -8.47 -1.33
CA THR A 10 -1.28 -8.98 -0.86
C THR A 10 -1.69 -8.26 0.43
N GLU A 11 -0.76 -8.05 1.34
CA GLU A 11 -1.04 -7.35 2.58
C GLU A 11 -1.30 -5.86 2.35
N VAL A 12 -0.51 -5.23 1.50
CA VAL A 12 -0.68 -3.80 1.18
C VAL A 12 -2.02 -3.54 0.51
N LEU A 13 -2.46 -4.45 -0.35
CA LEU A 13 -3.70 -4.30 -1.09
C LEU A 13 -4.87 -5.09 -0.48
N SER A 14 -4.76 -5.44 0.79
CA SER A 14 -5.78 -6.22 1.49
C SER A 14 -7.05 -5.41 1.78
N ASN A 15 -7.01 -4.11 1.59
CA ASN A 15 -8.10 -3.19 1.93
C ASN A 15 -8.34 -3.10 3.44
N GLU A 16 -7.35 -3.49 4.23
CA GLU A 16 -7.40 -3.40 5.68
C GLU A 16 -6.26 -2.50 6.16
N PRO A 17 -6.56 -1.29 6.68
CA PRO A 17 -5.52 -0.34 7.09
C PRO A 17 -4.52 -0.92 8.08
N HIS A 18 -4.98 -1.77 8.96
CA HIS A 18 -4.14 -2.42 9.96
C HIS A 18 -3.04 -3.27 9.32
N ARG A 19 -3.42 -4.06 8.32
CA ARG A 19 -2.46 -4.92 7.60
C ARG A 19 -1.50 -4.11 6.75
N VAL A 20 -2.01 -3.05 6.14
CA VAL A 20 -1.17 -2.16 5.34
C VAL A 20 -0.07 -1.57 6.20
N ARG A 21 -0.40 -1.05 7.37
CA ARG A 21 0.58 -0.46 8.27
C ARG A 21 1.60 -1.48 8.75
N SER A 22 1.14 -2.68 9.08
CA SER A 22 2.04 -3.76 9.50
C SER A 22 3.05 -4.11 8.43
N ALA A 23 2.58 -4.26 7.19
CA ALA A 23 3.44 -4.62 6.08
C ALA A 23 4.50 -3.54 5.83
N LEU A 24 4.11 -2.28 5.91
CA LEU A 24 5.02 -1.18 5.60
C LEU A 24 5.95 -0.83 6.76
N THR A 25 5.66 -1.31 7.95
CA THR A 25 6.57 -1.16 9.09
C THR A 25 7.82 -2.01 8.93
N GLU A 26 7.71 -3.12 8.19
CA GLU A 26 8.81 -4.07 8.04
C GLU A 26 9.77 -3.73 6.90
N VAL A 27 9.45 -2.72 6.09
CA VAL A 27 10.33 -2.35 4.97
C VAL A 27 11.13 -1.09 5.32
N SER A 28 12.22 -0.86 4.57
CA SER A 28 13.05 0.32 4.76
C SER A 28 12.30 1.58 4.32
N ALA A 29 12.81 2.75 4.74
CA ALA A 29 12.21 4.03 4.35
C ALA A 29 12.20 4.21 2.83
N ALA A 30 13.28 3.80 2.16
CA ALA A 30 13.36 3.90 0.71
C ALA A 30 12.35 3.01 0.01
N GLU A 31 12.18 1.79 0.52
CA GLU A 31 11.19 0.88 -0.03
C GLU A 31 9.78 1.38 0.21
N ARG A 32 9.54 1.96 1.36
CA ARG A 32 8.24 2.55 1.68
C ARG A 32 7.90 3.67 0.70
N GLU A 33 8.86 4.53 0.39
CA GLU A 33 8.64 5.59 -0.58
C GLU A 33 8.29 5.05 -1.97
N SER A 34 9.00 4.00 -2.39
CA SER A 34 8.71 3.36 -3.67
C SER A 34 7.29 2.80 -3.70
N VAL A 35 6.88 2.16 -2.61
CA VAL A 35 5.53 1.61 -2.49
C VAL A 35 4.49 2.72 -2.54
N ILE A 36 4.72 3.81 -1.82
CA ILE A 36 3.80 4.94 -1.82
C ILE A 36 3.63 5.53 -3.21
N ARG A 37 4.72 5.69 -3.95
CA ARG A 37 4.67 6.18 -5.33
C ARG A 37 3.83 5.27 -6.21
N HIS A 38 4.02 3.96 -6.06
CA HIS A 38 3.27 2.99 -6.84
C HIS A 38 1.77 3.06 -6.51
N LEU A 39 1.44 3.18 -5.22
CA LEU A 39 0.06 3.31 -4.79
C LEU A 39 -0.59 4.60 -5.32
N GLN A 40 0.17 5.69 -5.35
CA GLN A 40 -0.32 6.94 -5.90
C GLN A 40 -0.65 6.82 -7.38
N ARG A 41 0.18 6.10 -8.11
CA ARG A 41 -0.09 5.83 -9.53
C ARG A 41 -1.33 4.98 -9.70
N MET A 42 -1.48 3.94 -8.90
CA MET A 42 -2.67 3.08 -8.95
C MET A 42 -3.95 3.87 -8.66
N ALA A 43 -3.86 4.86 -7.78
CA ALA A 43 -5.03 5.64 -7.40
C ALA A 43 -5.48 6.62 -8.49
N VAL A 44 -4.58 7.05 -9.38
CA VAL A 44 -4.88 8.09 -10.36
C VAL A 44 -4.85 7.62 -11.81
N GLU A 45 -4.09 6.58 -12.13
CA GLU A 45 -3.99 6.10 -13.50
C GLU A 45 -5.24 5.37 -13.94
N PRO A 46 -5.71 5.58 -15.18
CA PRO A 46 -6.96 4.97 -15.63
C PRO A 46 -6.85 3.49 -15.99
N GLY A 47 -5.66 2.94 -16.05
CA GLY A 47 -5.44 1.54 -16.42
C GLY A 47 -5.81 0.53 -15.35
N TRP A 48 -6.07 0.97 -14.14
CA TRP A 48 -6.37 0.07 -13.04
C TRP A 48 -7.87 -0.10 -12.83
N SER A 49 -8.28 -1.28 -12.36
CA SER A 49 -9.69 -1.53 -12.08
C SER A 49 -10.16 -0.68 -10.90
N GLY A 50 -11.50 -0.51 -10.79
CA GLY A 50 -12.06 0.23 -9.67
C GLY A 50 -11.70 -0.37 -8.32
N ALA A 51 -11.67 -1.71 -8.24
CA ALA A 51 -11.30 -2.41 -7.01
C ALA A 51 -9.84 -2.16 -6.62
N GLN A 52 -8.95 -2.20 -7.60
CA GLN A 52 -7.53 -1.94 -7.36
C GLN A 52 -7.29 -0.50 -6.94
N ARG A 53 -7.98 0.42 -7.58
CA ARG A 53 -7.89 1.85 -7.26
C ARG A 53 -8.37 2.11 -5.83
N ALA A 54 -9.48 1.49 -5.44
CA ALA A 54 -10.03 1.63 -4.09
C ALA A 54 -9.05 1.08 -3.04
N ARG A 55 -8.42 -0.05 -3.33
CA ARG A 55 -7.45 -0.64 -2.42
C ARG A 55 -6.22 0.23 -2.26
N ALA A 56 -5.76 0.84 -3.36
CA ALA A 56 -4.64 1.77 -3.31
C ALA A 56 -4.99 2.99 -2.46
N GLN A 57 -6.19 3.51 -2.59
CA GLN A 57 -6.64 4.65 -1.80
C GLN A 57 -6.72 4.31 -0.31
N THR A 58 -7.20 3.12 0.01
CA THR A 58 -7.23 2.64 1.39
C THR A 58 -5.82 2.56 1.98
N ALA A 59 -4.89 2.02 1.20
CA ALA A 59 -3.50 1.90 1.63
C ALA A 59 -2.86 3.26 1.87
N LEU A 60 -3.08 4.20 0.96
CA LEU A 60 -2.55 5.55 1.10
C LEU A 60 -3.15 6.25 2.33
N GLY A 61 -4.44 6.05 2.56
CA GLY A 61 -5.10 6.61 3.73
C GLY A 61 -4.54 6.07 5.03
N ALA A 62 -4.26 4.77 5.08
CA ALA A 62 -3.66 4.13 6.25
C ALA A 62 -2.28 4.68 6.54
N LEU A 63 -1.48 4.89 5.50
CA LEU A 63 -0.13 5.43 5.65
C LEU A 63 -0.16 6.90 6.10
N ARG A 64 -1.09 7.66 5.56
CA ARG A 64 -1.24 9.06 5.93
C ARG A 64 -1.67 9.19 7.39
N ALA A 65 -2.59 8.36 7.83
CA ALA A 65 -3.04 8.35 9.22
C ALA A 65 -1.90 7.98 10.16
N SER A 66 -1.05 7.06 9.75
CA SER A 66 0.12 6.65 10.53
C SER A 66 1.14 7.78 10.66
N SER A 67 1.32 8.56 9.58
CA SER A 67 2.27 9.69 9.58
C SER A 67 1.81 10.83 10.48
N THR A 68 0.50 11.12 10.49
CA THR A 68 -0.03 12.24 11.24
C THR A 68 -0.16 11.97 12.73
N GLY A 69 -0.07 10.70 13.13
CA GLY A 69 -0.16 10.33 14.52
C GLY A 69 1.12 10.56 15.32
N GLY A 70 2.17 10.98 14.65
CA GLY A 70 3.48 11.19 15.28
C GLY A 70 3.56 12.40 16.17
#